data_22698e3d17bcf79c4e84b72d114753c8
#
_entry.id   22698e3d17bcf79c4e84b72d114753c8
#
_cell.length_a   1.000
_cell.length_b   1.000
_cell.length_c   1.000
_cell.angle_alpha   90.00
_cell.angle_beta   90.00
_cell.angle_gamma   90.00
#
_symmetry.space_group_name_H-M   'P 1'
#
loop_
_entity.id
_entity.type
_entity.pdbx_description
1 polymer ?
#
loop_
_entity_poly.entity_id
_entity_poly.type
_entity_poly.pdbx_seq_one_letter_code
_entity_poly.pdbx_strand_id
1 'polypeptide(L)'
;MTKGNQPSDGGNLILSQDERNDLLTKDVSVAPCVRRYVGSKDFINHDEVRYCLWLKGISPAVYRKNAEVMRRLEAVRQMRLASSAAPTRALAEKPYLFFSTPQTDSNYLCIPEVSSERRRYIPIGFMDKDIIASNKLLIVPDATLYHFGVLTSNVHMAWTRTVCGRLKSDYQYSGATVYNNFPWPTPTDEQRAKIEQTAQAILDARNLYPDCS
;
A
#
# COMPACT_ATOMS: atom_id res chain seq x y z
N MET A 1 -5.80 10.28 5.47
CA MET A 1 -4.72 9.29 5.31
C MET A 1 -4.90 8.13 6.27
N THR A 2 -4.65 6.88 5.87
CA THR A 2 -4.75 5.66 6.68
C THR A 2 -3.54 4.76 6.41
N LYS A 3 -3.31 3.74 7.27
CA LYS A 3 -2.38 2.66 6.91
C LYS A 3 -2.99 1.82 5.78
N GLY A 4 -2.15 1.19 4.97
CA GLY A 4 -2.58 0.21 3.99
C GLY A 4 -3.10 -1.10 4.59
N ASN A 5 -3.30 -2.09 3.76
CA ASN A 5 -4.01 -3.32 4.09
C ASN A 5 -3.12 -4.29 4.88
N GLN A 6 -3.65 -4.87 5.94
CA GLN A 6 -2.95 -5.82 6.80
C GLN A 6 -3.53 -7.22 6.64
N PRO A 7 -2.76 -8.20 6.15
CA PRO A 7 -3.29 -9.54 5.93
C PRO A 7 -3.50 -10.33 7.22
N SER A 8 -2.55 -10.37 8.15
CA SER A 8 -2.54 -11.25 9.35
C SER A 8 -2.96 -12.68 9.00
N ASP A 9 -2.17 -13.30 8.14
CA ASP A 9 -2.51 -14.53 7.42
C ASP A 9 -1.44 -15.63 7.49
N GLY A 10 -0.31 -15.35 8.20
CA GLY A 10 0.85 -16.25 8.21
C GLY A 10 1.52 -16.42 6.84
N GLY A 11 1.33 -15.47 5.92
CA GLY A 11 1.87 -15.52 4.56
C GLY A 11 0.99 -16.29 3.57
N ASN A 12 -0.14 -16.85 3.98
CA ASN A 12 -0.95 -17.70 3.11
C ASN A 12 -1.80 -16.94 2.07
N LEU A 13 -2.11 -15.67 2.29
CA LEU A 13 -2.81 -14.83 1.32
C LEU A 13 -1.86 -14.07 0.39
N ILE A 14 -0.56 -14.08 0.67
CA ILE A 14 0.45 -13.45 -0.17
C ILE A 14 1.05 -14.50 -1.10
N LEU A 15 1.27 -14.12 -2.36
CA LEU A 15 1.78 -14.98 -3.41
C LEU A 15 3.07 -14.38 -3.99
N SER A 16 4.07 -15.21 -4.24
CA SER A 16 5.18 -14.87 -5.13
C SER A 16 4.70 -14.81 -6.59
N GLN A 17 5.56 -14.32 -7.48
CA GLN A 17 5.30 -14.34 -8.92
C GLN A 17 5.07 -15.78 -9.42
N ASP A 18 5.87 -16.74 -8.95
CA ASP A 18 5.80 -18.14 -9.37
C ASP A 18 4.52 -18.81 -8.85
N GLU A 19 4.18 -18.61 -7.58
CA GLU A 19 2.93 -19.12 -6.98
C GLU A 19 1.69 -18.57 -7.71
N ARG A 20 1.71 -17.29 -8.08
CA ARG A 20 0.65 -16.67 -8.88
C ARG A 20 0.56 -17.32 -10.26
N ASN A 21 1.68 -17.51 -10.94
CA ASN A 21 1.72 -18.12 -12.27
C ASN A 21 1.23 -19.56 -12.22
N ASP A 22 1.69 -20.35 -11.26
CA ASP A 22 1.24 -21.74 -11.06
C ASP A 22 -0.27 -21.82 -10.79
N LEU A 23 -0.79 -20.93 -9.94
CA LEU A 23 -2.22 -20.88 -9.61
C LEU A 23 -3.05 -20.60 -10.88
N LEU A 24 -2.68 -19.59 -11.66
CA LEU A 24 -3.44 -19.16 -12.85
C LEU A 24 -3.27 -20.09 -14.05
N THR A 25 -2.14 -20.81 -14.15
CA THR A 25 -1.94 -21.86 -15.15
C THR A 25 -2.85 -23.06 -14.89
N LYS A 26 -3.05 -23.41 -13.62
CA LYS A 26 -3.94 -24.52 -13.20
C LYS A 26 -5.41 -24.14 -13.30
N ASP A 27 -5.74 -22.89 -13.00
CA ASP A 27 -7.13 -22.42 -12.98
C ASP A 27 -7.21 -20.90 -13.20
N VAL A 28 -7.40 -20.51 -14.45
CA VAL A 28 -7.53 -19.10 -14.82
C VAL A 28 -8.80 -18.44 -14.27
N SER A 29 -9.81 -19.23 -13.89
CA SER A 29 -11.08 -18.70 -13.39
C SER A 29 -10.94 -17.91 -12.07
N VAL A 30 -9.86 -18.16 -11.32
CA VAL A 30 -9.55 -17.43 -10.08
C VAL A 30 -8.73 -16.15 -10.30
N ALA A 31 -8.44 -15.76 -11.55
CA ALA A 31 -7.72 -14.51 -11.84
C ALA A 31 -8.35 -13.27 -11.18
N PRO A 32 -9.69 -13.11 -11.09
CA PRO A 32 -10.29 -12.00 -10.37
C PRO A 32 -9.97 -11.93 -8.87
N CYS A 33 -9.52 -13.05 -8.30
CA CYS A 33 -9.11 -13.16 -6.89
C CYS A 33 -7.69 -12.65 -6.63
N VAL A 34 -6.89 -12.43 -7.67
CA VAL A 34 -5.46 -12.15 -7.55
C VAL A 34 -5.21 -10.68 -7.90
N ARG A 35 -4.58 -9.94 -6.97
CA ARG A 35 -4.17 -8.55 -7.19
C ARG A 35 -2.70 -8.38 -6.88
N ARG A 36 -2.07 -7.39 -7.51
CA ARG A 36 -0.72 -6.96 -7.17
C ARG A 36 -0.70 -6.50 -5.71
N TYR A 37 0.31 -6.94 -4.94
CA TYR A 37 0.52 -6.53 -3.55
C TYR A 37 1.87 -5.84 -3.42
N VAL A 38 1.88 -4.64 -2.84
CA VAL A 38 3.07 -3.80 -2.76
C VAL A 38 3.36 -3.45 -1.30
N GLY A 39 4.55 -3.80 -0.86
CA GLY A 39 5.11 -3.40 0.43
C GLY A 39 5.99 -2.16 0.30
N SER A 40 6.48 -1.66 1.44
CA SER A 40 7.33 -0.47 1.46
C SER A 40 8.65 -0.67 0.70
N LYS A 41 9.29 -1.84 0.82
CA LYS A 41 10.52 -2.15 0.09
C LYS A 41 10.28 -2.20 -1.42
N ASP A 42 9.24 -2.90 -1.83
CA ASP A 42 8.89 -3.03 -3.26
C ASP A 42 8.56 -1.67 -3.87
N PHE A 43 7.87 -0.81 -3.11
CA PHE A 43 7.54 0.55 -3.51
C PHE A 43 8.77 1.45 -3.67
N ILE A 44 9.77 1.29 -2.79
CA ILE A 44 10.97 2.15 -2.78
C ILE A 44 12.04 1.65 -3.76
N ASN A 45 12.29 0.33 -3.80
CA ASN A 45 13.45 -0.24 -4.46
C ASN A 45 13.09 -1.12 -5.67
N HIS A 46 11.80 -1.36 -5.92
CA HIS A 46 11.32 -2.30 -6.96
C HIS A 46 11.85 -3.74 -6.78
N ASP A 47 12.14 -4.14 -5.53
CA ASP A 47 12.86 -5.38 -5.20
C ASP A 47 12.09 -6.64 -5.58
N GLU A 48 10.78 -6.71 -5.32
CA GLU A 48 10.04 -7.96 -5.37
C GLU A 48 8.64 -7.79 -5.98
N VAL A 49 8.29 -8.70 -6.89
CA VAL A 49 6.95 -8.75 -7.47
C VAL A 49 6.08 -9.71 -6.68
N ARG A 50 5.18 -9.19 -5.86
CA ARG A 50 4.26 -9.97 -5.05
C ARG A 50 2.80 -9.71 -5.43
N TYR A 51 1.99 -10.71 -5.14
CA TYR A 51 0.53 -10.66 -5.33
C TYR A 51 -0.17 -11.07 -4.04
N CYS A 52 -1.48 -10.93 -4.02
CA CYS A 52 -2.29 -11.46 -2.93
C CYS A 52 -3.61 -12.03 -3.43
N LEU A 53 -4.16 -12.94 -2.66
CA LEU A 53 -5.56 -13.35 -2.77
C LEU A 53 -6.43 -12.27 -2.13
N TRP A 54 -7.03 -11.43 -2.97
CA TRP A 54 -7.94 -10.37 -2.55
C TRP A 54 -9.38 -10.80 -2.81
N LEU A 55 -10.01 -11.36 -1.75
CA LEU A 55 -11.33 -11.99 -1.87
C LEU A 55 -12.47 -11.11 -1.35
N LYS A 56 -12.17 -9.91 -0.85
CA LYS A 56 -13.17 -8.93 -0.44
C LYS A 56 -14.02 -8.52 -1.66
N GLY A 57 -15.32 -8.75 -1.58
CA GLY A 57 -16.26 -8.43 -2.67
C GLY A 57 -16.32 -9.47 -3.81
N ILE A 58 -15.49 -10.53 -3.77
CA ILE A 58 -15.53 -11.61 -4.75
C ILE A 58 -16.54 -12.67 -4.32
N SER A 59 -17.40 -13.09 -5.25
CA SER A 59 -18.34 -14.18 -5.00
C SER A 59 -17.59 -15.47 -4.65
N PRO A 60 -17.97 -16.17 -3.56
CA PRO A 60 -17.39 -17.47 -3.25
C PRO A 60 -17.48 -18.52 -4.36
N ALA A 61 -18.46 -18.38 -5.27
CA ALA A 61 -18.59 -19.27 -6.42
C ALA A 61 -17.34 -19.27 -7.33
N VAL A 62 -16.58 -18.18 -7.35
CA VAL A 62 -15.36 -18.02 -8.16
C VAL A 62 -14.20 -18.89 -7.63
N TYR A 63 -14.02 -19.00 -6.32
CA TYR A 63 -12.82 -19.61 -5.73
C TYR A 63 -13.07 -20.90 -4.92
N ARG A 64 -14.31 -21.21 -4.50
CA ARG A 64 -14.59 -22.39 -3.67
C ARG A 64 -14.23 -23.74 -4.29
N LYS A 65 -14.19 -23.82 -5.62
CA LYS A 65 -13.82 -25.04 -6.34
C LYS A 65 -12.30 -25.20 -6.51
N ASN A 66 -11.53 -24.12 -6.27
CA ASN A 66 -10.08 -24.16 -6.40
C ASN A 66 -9.46 -24.72 -5.11
N ALA A 67 -8.86 -25.90 -5.21
CA ALA A 67 -8.29 -26.61 -4.05
C ALA A 67 -7.15 -25.83 -3.38
N GLU A 68 -6.30 -25.14 -4.17
CA GLU A 68 -5.17 -24.37 -3.64
C GLU A 68 -5.63 -23.13 -2.88
N VAL A 69 -6.62 -22.39 -3.41
CA VAL A 69 -7.20 -21.25 -2.68
C VAL A 69 -7.82 -21.72 -1.37
N MET A 70 -8.60 -22.81 -1.41
CA MET A 70 -9.24 -23.33 -0.20
C MET A 70 -8.22 -23.84 0.83
N ARG A 71 -7.14 -24.50 0.40
CA ARG A 71 -6.03 -24.92 1.28
C ARG A 71 -5.39 -23.72 1.98
N ARG A 72 -5.13 -22.64 1.26
CA ARG A 72 -4.57 -21.40 1.81
C ARG A 72 -5.51 -20.75 2.81
N LEU A 73 -6.81 -20.70 2.51
CA LEU A 73 -7.83 -20.16 3.43
C LEU A 73 -7.91 -20.96 4.73
N GLU A 74 -7.83 -22.30 4.65
CA GLU A 74 -7.82 -23.14 5.86
C GLU A 74 -6.54 -22.90 6.69
N ALA A 75 -5.39 -22.74 6.05
CA ALA A 75 -4.15 -22.38 6.73
C ALA A 75 -4.22 -21.02 7.45
N VAL A 76 -4.86 -20.02 6.83
CA VAL A 76 -5.16 -18.73 7.49
C VAL A 76 -6.05 -18.92 8.70
N ARG A 77 -7.12 -19.73 8.57
CA ARG A 77 -8.05 -20.02 9.66
C ARG A 77 -7.32 -20.62 10.85
N GLN A 78 -6.51 -21.64 10.62
CA GLN A 78 -5.76 -22.34 11.67
C GLN A 78 -4.76 -21.40 12.36
N MET A 79 -4.01 -20.61 11.58
CA MET A 79 -3.09 -19.62 12.13
C MET A 79 -3.81 -18.59 13.02
N ARG A 80 -4.98 -18.12 12.60
CA ARG A 80 -5.77 -17.14 13.38
C ARG A 80 -6.33 -17.76 14.65
N LEU A 81 -6.82 -18.99 14.62
CA LEU A 81 -7.30 -19.71 15.81
C LEU A 81 -6.19 -19.89 16.86
N ALA A 82 -4.95 -20.11 16.41
CA ALA A 82 -3.79 -20.27 17.29
C ALA A 82 -3.24 -18.93 17.85
N SER A 83 -3.77 -17.79 17.41
CA SER A 83 -3.28 -16.47 17.84
C SER A 83 -3.60 -16.19 19.31
N SER A 84 -2.67 -15.58 20.05
CA SER A 84 -2.91 -15.06 21.40
C SER A 84 -3.84 -13.82 21.41
N ALA A 85 -3.92 -13.09 20.28
CA ALA A 85 -4.73 -11.87 20.15
C ALA A 85 -6.21 -12.19 19.87
N ALA A 86 -7.11 -11.82 20.77
CA ALA A 86 -8.55 -12.08 20.63
C ALA A 86 -9.15 -11.51 19.31
N PRO A 87 -8.81 -10.28 18.85
CA PRO A 87 -9.31 -9.78 17.55
C PRO A 87 -8.88 -10.63 16.36
N THR A 88 -7.67 -11.18 16.39
CA THR A 88 -7.18 -12.08 15.33
C THR A 88 -7.94 -13.39 15.34
N ARG A 89 -8.17 -14.00 16.54
CA ARG A 89 -8.97 -15.23 16.66
C ARG A 89 -10.40 -15.03 16.14
N ALA A 90 -11.04 -13.92 16.47
CA ALA A 90 -12.40 -13.62 16.00
C ALA A 90 -12.50 -13.58 14.47
N LEU A 91 -11.42 -13.21 13.79
CA LEU A 91 -11.37 -13.16 12.32
C LEU A 91 -11.12 -14.54 11.67
N ALA A 92 -10.89 -15.59 12.43
CA ALA A 92 -10.73 -16.96 11.90
C ALA A 92 -11.98 -17.46 11.15
N GLU A 93 -13.17 -16.95 11.50
CA GLU A 93 -14.44 -17.26 10.80
C GLU A 93 -14.52 -16.63 9.39
N LYS A 94 -13.60 -15.68 9.09
CA LYS A 94 -13.52 -14.98 7.80
C LYS A 94 -12.09 -15.05 7.23
N PRO A 95 -11.56 -16.25 6.98
CA PRO A 95 -10.17 -16.42 6.55
C PRO A 95 -9.86 -15.78 5.19
N TYR A 96 -10.89 -15.51 4.39
CA TYR A 96 -10.82 -14.85 3.08
C TYR A 96 -10.62 -13.33 3.17
N LEU A 97 -10.78 -12.73 4.36
CA LEU A 97 -10.56 -11.29 4.54
C LEU A 97 -9.18 -11.01 5.14
N PHE A 98 -8.57 -9.92 4.71
CA PHE A 98 -7.47 -9.33 5.45
C PHE A 98 -7.95 -8.83 6.81
N PHE A 99 -7.05 -8.75 7.77
CA PHE A 99 -7.35 -8.22 9.12
C PHE A 99 -7.85 -6.77 9.06
N SER A 100 -7.24 -5.96 8.21
CA SER A 100 -7.67 -4.59 7.94
C SER A 100 -7.66 -4.34 6.43
N THR A 101 -8.72 -3.72 5.91
CA THR A 101 -8.93 -3.51 4.47
C THR A 101 -9.35 -2.07 4.17
N PRO A 102 -8.50 -1.07 4.47
CA PRO A 102 -8.78 0.34 4.16
C PRO A 102 -8.59 0.69 2.67
N GLN A 103 -8.47 -0.31 1.80
CA GLN A 103 -8.35 -0.11 0.35
C GLN A 103 -9.47 0.78 -0.17
N THR A 104 -9.10 1.71 -1.05
CA THR A 104 -10.01 2.66 -1.73
C THR A 104 -10.39 2.17 -3.12
N ASP A 105 -11.52 2.66 -3.63
CA ASP A 105 -12.01 2.39 -4.98
C ASP A 105 -11.50 3.42 -6.02
N SER A 106 -10.67 4.38 -5.60
CA SER A 106 -9.98 5.36 -6.44
C SER A 106 -8.47 5.17 -6.40
N ASN A 107 -7.76 5.73 -7.37
CA ASN A 107 -6.30 5.85 -7.32
C ASN A 107 -5.90 6.68 -6.10
N TYR A 108 -4.74 6.40 -5.52
CA TYR A 108 -4.33 6.98 -4.25
C TYR A 108 -2.83 7.26 -4.21
N LEU A 109 -2.41 8.16 -3.32
CA LEU A 109 -0.99 8.33 -3.01
C LEU A 109 -0.54 7.32 -1.96
N CYS A 110 0.65 6.77 -2.19
CA CYS A 110 1.39 5.96 -1.23
C CYS A 110 2.56 6.72 -0.63
N ILE A 111 2.73 6.56 0.68
CA ILE A 111 3.85 7.10 1.46
C ILE A 111 4.43 5.95 2.29
N PRO A 112 5.71 5.60 2.19
CA PRO A 112 6.30 4.55 3.02
C PRO A 112 6.34 4.99 4.49
N GLU A 113 5.98 4.06 5.39
CA GLU A 113 6.04 4.30 6.83
C GLU A 113 7.48 4.57 7.30
N VAL A 114 8.47 3.94 6.65
CA VAL A 114 9.89 4.12 6.96
C VAL A 114 10.66 4.50 5.70
N SER A 115 11.48 5.52 5.80
CA SER A 115 12.37 5.98 4.72
C SER A 115 13.74 6.38 5.26
N SER A 116 14.81 6.05 4.53
CA SER A 116 16.17 6.34 4.94
C SER A 116 16.39 7.85 5.17
N GLU A 117 17.11 8.18 6.25
CA GLU A 117 17.55 9.55 6.54
C GLU A 117 18.42 10.17 5.43
N ARG A 118 19.09 9.33 4.62
CA ARG A 118 19.92 9.75 3.49
C ARG A 118 19.15 10.24 2.30
N ARG A 119 17.83 9.95 2.23
CA ARG A 119 16.98 10.42 1.13
C ARG A 119 16.69 11.90 1.30
N ARG A 120 16.82 12.65 0.21
CA ARG A 120 16.52 14.09 0.18
C ARG A 120 15.04 14.37 0.45
N TYR A 121 14.17 13.47 -0.03
CA TYR A 121 12.70 13.53 0.12
C TYR A 121 12.16 12.17 0.51
N ILE A 122 11.02 12.14 1.19
CA ILE A 122 10.25 10.91 1.37
C ILE A 122 9.76 10.44 -0.01
N PRO A 123 10.01 9.19 -0.42
CA PRO A 123 9.50 8.67 -1.68
C PRO A 123 7.97 8.56 -1.61
N ILE A 124 7.29 9.34 -2.42
CA ILE A 124 5.83 9.41 -2.50
C ILE A 124 5.44 9.20 -3.96
N GLY A 125 4.39 8.44 -4.22
CA GLY A 125 3.93 8.19 -5.59
C GLY A 125 2.48 7.78 -5.64
N PHE A 126 1.86 7.96 -6.82
CA PHE A 126 0.53 7.44 -7.10
C PHE A 126 0.54 5.93 -7.29
N MET A 127 -0.55 5.32 -6.90
CA MET A 127 -0.79 3.90 -7.09
C MET A 127 -2.22 3.68 -7.58
N ASP A 128 -2.37 2.74 -8.50
CA ASP A 128 -3.66 2.35 -9.04
C ASP A 128 -4.51 1.66 -7.97
N LYS A 129 -5.83 1.89 -8.01
CA LYS A 129 -6.82 1.29 -7.10
C LYS A 129 -6.79 -0.23 -7.06
N ASP A 130 -6.37 -0.87 -8.16
CA ASP A 130 -6.31 -2.33 -8.27
C ASP A 130 -5.04 -2.93 -7.64
N ILE A 131 -4.10 -2.10 -7.23
CA ILE A 131 -2.92 -2.51 -6.48
C ILE A 131 -3.22 -2.42 -4.98
N ILE A 132 -2.89 -3.46 -4.23
CA ILE A 132 -3.12 -3.53 -2.79
C ILE A 132 -1.86 -3.09 -2.04
N ALA A 133 -1.93 -1.91 -1.43
CA ALA A 133 -0.84 -1.43 -0.58
C ALA A 133 -0.82 -2.15 0.77
N SER A 134 0.35 -2.61 1.21
CA SER A 134 0.53 -3.22 2.53
C SER A 134 0.41 -2.19 3.66
N ASN A 135 0.22 -2.67 4.89
CA ASN A 135 0.21 -1.84 6.10
C ASN A 135 1.55 -1.16 6.44
N LYS A 136 2.59 -1.39 5.63
CA LYS A 136 3.88 -0.67 5.67
C LYS A 136 3.91 0.56 4.78
N LEU A 137 2.83 0.79 4.07
CA LEU A 137 2.55 2.01 3.31
C LEU A 137 1.37 2.75 3.97
N LEU A 138 1.42 4.05 3.91
CA LEU A 138 0.29 4.92 4.23
C LEU A 138 -0.38 5.29 2.91
N ILE A 139 -1.71 5.34 2.89
CA ILE A 139 -2.50 5.66 1.71
C ILE A 139 -3.29 6.95 1.91
N VAL A 140 -3.32 7.79 0.89
CA VAL A 140 -4.13 9.01 0.83
C VAL A 140 -5.11 8.84 -0.32
N PRO A 141 -6.37 8.46 -0.03
CA PRO A 141 -7.41 8.36 -1.05
C PRO A 141 -7.67 9.71 -1.72
N ASP A 142 -8.13 9.68 -2.96
CA ASP A 142 -8.58 10.85 -3.74
C ASP A 142 -7.55 11.98 -3.82
N ALA A 143 -6.27 11.64 -3.67
CA ALA A 143 -5.19 12.61 -3.74
C ALA A 143 -5.01 13.10 -5.19
N THR A 144 -4.82 14.41 -5.34
CA THR A 144 -4.56 15.09 -6.61
C THR A 144 -3.08 15.44 -6.78
N LEU A 145 -2.71 15.97 -7.94
CA LEU A 145 -1.38 16.53 -8.19
C LEU A 145 -1.01 17.61 -7.17
N TYR A 146 -1.98 18.39 -6.70
CA TYR A 146 -1.77 19.37 -5.64
C TYR A 146 -1.26 18.70 -4.35
N HIS A 147 -1.92 17.65 -3.89
CA HIS A 147 -1.48 16.91 -2.70
C HIS A 147 -0.07 16.33 -2.89
N PHE A 148 0.19 15.74 -4.05
CA PHE A 148 1.51 15.21 -4.37
C PHE A 148 2.58 16.31 -4.37
N GLY A 149 2.31 17.46 -5.03
CA GLY A 149 3.24 18.59 -5.10
C GLY A 149 3.58 19.15 -3.71
N VAL A 150 2.58 19.33 -2.86
CA VAL A 150 2.78 19.81 -1.48
C VAL A 150 3.60 18.81 -0.66
N LEU A 151 3.23 17.53 -0.69
CA LEU A 151 3.89 16.48 0.12
C LEU A 151 5.32 16.17 -0.35
N THR A 152 5.66 16.41 -1.61
CA THR A 152 7.02 16.25 -2.14
C THR A 152 7.86 17.51 -2.07
N SER A 153 7.32 18.60 -1.52
CA SER A 153 8.01 19.90 -1.43
C SER A 153 9.10 19.91 -0.36
N ASN A 154 10.04 20.86 -0.50
CA ASN A 154 11.05 21.16 0.53
C ASN A 154 10.41 21.57 1.86
N VAL A 155 9.26 22.27 1.81
CA VAL A 155 8.54 22.74 3.02
C VAL A 155 8.03 21.53 3.81
N HIS A 156 7.36 20.59 3.12
CA HIS A 156 6.88 19.37 3.78
C HIS A 156 8.05 18.49 4.28
N MET A 157 9.15 18.46 3.54
CA MET A 157 10.34 17.73 3.98
C MET A 157 11.00 18.37 5.22
N ALA A 158 11.06 19.69 5.30
CA ALA A 158 11.54 20.41 6.50
C ALA A 158 10.64 20.12 7.71
N TRP A 159 9.32 20.17 7.52
CA TRP A 159 8.35 19.76 8.53
C TRP A 159 8.57 18.31 8.97
N THR A 160 8.68 17.38 8.02
CA THR A 160 8.91 15.96 8.31
C THR A 160 10.18 15.76 9.13
N ARG A 161 11.28 16.43 8.79
CA ARG A 161 12.54 16.35 9.55
C ARG A 161 12.39 16.77 11.00
N THR A 162 11.52 17.73 11.27
CA THR A 162 11.31 18.33 12.60
C THR A 162 10.40 17.48 13.47
N VAL A 163 9.28 16.98 12.94
CA VAL A 163 8.21 16.36 13.75
C VAL A 163 8.13 14.84 13.63
N CYS A 164 8.77 14.27 12.60
CA CYS A 164 8.69 12.84 12.32
C CYS A 164 9.40 12.01 13.40
N GLY A 165 8.79 10.90 13.78
CA GLY A 165 9.46 9.88 14.57
C GLY A 165 10.67 9.28 13.87
N ARG A 166 11.51 8.57 14.63
CA ARG A 166 12.69 7.88 14.09
C ARG A 166 12.64 6.40 14.43
N LEU A 167 13.03 5.58 13.46
CA LEU A 167 13.33 4.17 13.66
C LEU A 167 14.85 4.01 13.47
N LYS A 168 15.60 3.95 14.57
CA LYS A 168 17.05 4.22 14.56
C LYS A 168 17.31 5.64 14.03
N SER A 169 17.98 5.80 12.90
CA SER A 169 18.19 7.08 12.24
C SER A 169 17.13 7.41 11.16
N ASP A 170 16.43 6.40 10.64
CA ASP A 170 15.50 6.55 9.53
C ASP A 170 14.20 7.27 9.93
N TYR A 171 13.59 7.98 8.99
CA TYR A 171 12.30 8.65 9.18
C TYR A 171 11.21 7.61 9.37
N GLN A 172 10.44 7.73 10.46
CA GLN A 172 9.22 6.97 10.68
C GLN A 172 7.99 7.87 10.46
N TYR A 173 7.58 7.98 9.22
CA TYR A 173 6.46 8.82 8.81
C TYR A 173 5.14 8.30 9.39
N SER A 174 4.33 9.18 9.93
CA SER A 174 3.06 8.82 10.55
C SER A 174 1.96 9.79 10.14
N GLY A 175 0.74 9.24 9.98
CA GLY A 175 -0.45 10.02 9.72
C GLY A 175 -0.77 11.01 10.82
N ALA A 176 -0.73 10.53 12.05
CA ALA A 176 -1.11 11.32 13.20
C ALA A 176 -0.17 12.50 13.49
N THR A 177 1.15 12.26 13.33
CA THR A 177 2.14 13.27 13.73
C THR A 177 2.55 14.17 12.57
N VAL A 178 2.78 13.60 11.38
CA VAL A 178 3.35 14.34 10.24
C VAL A 178 2.24 14.91 9.35
N TYR A 179 1.34 14.05 8.84
CA TYR A 179 0.36 14.45 7.84
C TYR A 179 -0.78 15.30 8.42
N ASN A 180 -1.40 14.86 9.51
CA ASN A 180 -2.59 15.52 10.05
C ASN A 180 -2.28 16.87 10.72
N ASN A 181 -1.04 17.04 11.21
CA ASN A 181 -0.60 18.29 11.85
C ASN A 181 0.16 19.20 10.88
N PHE A 182 0.36 18.81 9.63
CA PHE A 182 0.99 19.66 8.65
C PHE A 182 0.11 20.91 8.39
N PRO A 183 0.67 22.12 8.43
CA PRO A 183 -0.08 23.34 8.13
C PRO A 183 -0.32 23.45 6.62
N TRP A 184 -1.35 22.79 6.13
CA TRP A 184 -1.69 22.80 4.72
C TRP A 184 -1.90 24.23 4.21
N PRO A 185 -1.26 24.62 3.10
CA PRO A 185 -1.46 25.95 2.54
C PRO A 185 -2.86 26.11 1.97
N THR A 186 -3.36 27.35 2.00
CA THR A 186 -4.60 27.75 1.34
C THR A 186 -4.23 28.54 0.09
N PRO A 187 -3.95 27.89 -1.07
CA PRO A 187 -3.50 28.56 -2.27
C PRO A 187 -4.64 29.27 -3.00
N THR A 188 -4.31 30.34 -3.74
CA THR A 188 -5.17 30.81 -4.82
C THR A 188 -5.21 29.78 -5.97
N ASP A 189 -6.15 29.93 -6.91
CA ASP A 189 -6.26 29.02 -8.05
C ASP A 189 -4.98 29.07 -8.91
N GLU A 190 -4.37 30.23 -9.09
CA GLU A 190 -3.11 30.39 -9.80
C GLU A 190 -1.94 29.67 -9.10
N GLN A 191 -1.84 29.81 -7.79
CA GLN A 191 -0.84 29.10 -6.98
C GLN A 191 -1.03 27.59 -7.01
N ARG A 192 -2.29 27.13 -6.94
CA ARG A 192 -2.63 25.71 -7.08
C ARG A 192 -2.19 25.18 -8.43
N ALA A 193 -2.55 25.85 -9.52
CA ALA A 193 -2.16 25.46 -10.87
C ALA A 193 -0.63 25.37 -11.02
N LYS A 194 0.10 26.30 -10.41
CA LYS A 194 1.57 26.28 -10.44
C LYS A 194 2.15 25.09 -9.66
N ILE A 195 1.59 24.76 -8.51
CA ILE A 195 1.99 23.57 -7.73
C ILE A 195 1.72 22.30 -8.54
N GLU A 196 0.55 22.18 -9.16
CA GLU A 196 0.18 21.02 -9.97
C GLU A 196 1.07 20.88 -11.22
N GLN A 197 1.41 21.98 -11.88
CA GLN A 197 2.36 21.99 -13.00
C GLN A 197 3.75 21.48 -12.59
N THR A 198 4.27 21.95 -11.47
CA THR A 198 5.58 21.50 -10.97
C THR A 198 5.53 20.05 -10.47
N ALA A 199 4.41 19.63 -9.89
CA ALA A 199 4.16 18.25 -9.50
C ALA A 199 4.16 17.31 -10.71
N GLN A 200 3.50 17.71 -11.80
CA GLN A 200 3.52 16.94 -13.05
C GLN A 200 4.94 16.81 -13.61
N ALA A 201 5.72 17.89 -13.61
CA ALA A 201 7.11 17.85 -14.07
C ALA A 201 8.00 16.86 -13.28
N ILE A 202 7.71 16.64 -11.97
CA ILE A 202 8.40 15.60 -11.18
C ILE A 202 8.02 14.20 -11.69
N LEU A 203 6.74 13.96 -11.98
CA LEU A 203 6.28 12.66 -12.50
C LEU A 203 6.85 12.40 -13.91
N ASP A 204 6.86 13.42 -14.77
CA ASP A 204 7.43 13.33 -16.11
C ASP A 204 8.94 13.00 -16.07
N ALA A 205 9.68 13.68 -15.17
CA ALA A 205 11.08 13.36 -14.94
C ALA A 205 11.32 11.92 -14.44
N ARG A 206 10.47 11.41 -13.54
CA ARG A 206 10.56 10.02 -13.08
C ARG A 206 10.30 9.01 -14.21
N ASN A 207 9.38 9.33 -15.13
CA ASN A 207 9.09 8.47 -16.27
C ASN A 207 10.26 8.36 -17.28
N LEU A 208 11.16 9.34 -17.29
CA LEU A 208 12.38 9.28 -18.10
C LEU A 208 13.43 8.30 -17.52
N TYR A 209 13.32 7.97 -16.24
CA TYR A 209 14.27 7.12 -15.51
C TYR A 209 13.54 6.02 -14.71
N PRO A 210 12.82 5.11 -15.37
CA PRO A 210 11.94 4.15 -14.70
C PRO A 210 12.70 3.16 -13.78
N ASP A 211 13.99 2.93 -14.06
CA ASP A 211 14.84 2.02 -13.30
C ASP A 211 15.62 2.72 -12.16
N CYS A 212 15.41 4.02 -11.96
CA CYS A 212 16.04 4.78 -10.88
C CYS A 212 15.13 4.84 -9.65
N SER A 213 15.67 4.47 -8.49
CA SER A 213 14.98 4.54 -7.18
C SER A 213 15.21 5.86 -6.45
#